data_20a201f9fb2a27739884c431453c6f1c
#
_entry.id   20a201f9fb2a27739884c431453c6f1c
#
_cell.length_a   1.000
_cell.length_b   1.000
_cell.length_c   1.000
_cell.angle_alpha   90.00
_cell.angle_beta   90.00
_cell.angle_gamma   90.00
#
_symmetry.space_group_name_H-M   'P 1'
#
loop_
_entity.id
_entity.type
_entity.pdbx_description
1 polymer ?
#
loop_
_entity_poly.entity_id
_entity_poly.type
_entity_poly.pdbx_seq_one_letter_code
_entity_poly.pdbx_strand_id
1 'polypeptide(L)'
;MKVISRKAFLVGTGATLALPFFASLQKLAVAAPGPAPGATEKPRRFCAIFFPFGVSVPPKSDDPKNTDYQNHHWFPDGDGGRDYQLSKSLAPLEAFKQDVTIVSGLSHPHYREIATGHRNGGLFLNGANIVRGSANSVSLDQLIASHLEGATRFPSLTLSSGGGVGVPLMAQTISVDRHGKFVPALSEPRQIFNRLFGVDEAGPAGLQPRRSVLDVTKESADSLLLRLNLEDRRAFEDYRQSIRELEHDLDRAEEWAAVPRSTVDPATVNLDGFAKQGAQSYLDSMFELMYLALKTDSTRVVTYQMACEGTCIGDSFPTAMGLPTHHNLSHSTRSEGGYARWAQYDCFLIEQLQKFLVKLRNTPDGDGTLFDSTVTLFGSGTSDTHIHKNYPIVLAGGTSLGLKHGQYIKYREERPMNNLLLSIAQRFGVDLASFGDSSGEISELT
;
A
#
# COMPACT_ATOMS: atom_id res chain seq x y z
N MET A 1 11.82 -13.79 -42.02
CA MET A 1 12.76 -12.97 -41.23
C MET A 1 13.20 -13.78 -40.02
N LYS A 2 14.50 -14.12 -39.94
CA LYS A 2 14.99 -14.86 -38.76
C LYS A 2 15.08 -13.89 -37.57
N VAL A 3 14.36 -14.20 -36.52
CA VAL A 3 14.46 -13.46 -35.25
C VAL A 3 15.87 -13.70 -34.70
N ILE A 4 16.67 -12.67 -34.68
CA ILE A 4 18.03 -12.70 -34.12
C ILE A 4 17.87 -12.70 -32.61
N SER A 5 18.27 -13.78 -31.92
CA SER A 5 18.20 -13.85 -30.46
C SER A 5 19.13 -12.79 -29.83
N ARG A 6 18.84 -12.32 -28.65
CA ARG A 6 19.61 -11.37 -27.85
C ARG A 6 21.11 -11.73 -27.75
N LYS A 7 21.43 -13.02 -27.82
CA LYS A 7 22.84 -13.54 -27.91
C LYS A 7 23.58 -13.19 -29.20
N ALA A 8 22.86 -12.99 -30.29
CA ALA A 8 23.49 -12.63 -31.59
C ALA A 8 23.78 -11.13 -31.70
N PHE A 9 23.15 -10.29 -30.85
CA PHE A 9 23.37 -8.84 -30.85
C PHE A 9 24.62 -8.40 -30.07
N LEU A 10 25.15 -9.27 -29.19
CA LEU A 10 26.38 -9.02 -28.40
C LEU A 10 27.69 -9.33 -29.17
N VAL A 11 27.61 -9.62 -30.45
CA VAL A 11 28.77 -9.84 -31.32
C VAL A 11 29.14 -8.53 -32.02
N GLY A 12 29.74 -7.62 -31.27
CA GLY A 12 30.19 -6.33 -31.82
C GLY A 12 31.67 -6.02 -31.66
N THR A 13 32.42 -6.76 -30.83
CA THR A 13 33.85 -6.52 -30.59
C THR A 13 34.59 -7.82 -30.28
N GLY A 14 34.73 -8.71 -31.28
CA GLY A 14 35.86 -9.59 -31.44
C GLY A 14 36.07 -10.74 -30.45
N ALA A 15 35.15 -11.15 -29.62
CA ALA A 15 35.24 -12.35 -28.79
C ALA A 15 33.95 -13.14 -28.77
N THR A 16 33.88 -14.23 -29.53
CA THR A 16 32.74 -15.16 -29.54
C THR A 16 32.95 -16.21 -28.44
N LEU A 17 32.26 -16.07 -27.30
CA LEU A 17 32.14 -17.17 -26.35
C LEU A 17 30.82 -17.90 -26.65
N ALA A 18 30.92 -19.08 -27.26
CA ALA A 18 29.81 -20.00 -27.42
C ALA A 18 29.52 -20.65 -26.06
N LEU A 19 28.41 -20.27 -25.42
CA LEU A 19 27.91 -20.98 -24.26
C LEU A 19 27.21 -22.27 -24.71
N PRO A 20 27.34 -23.40 -23.98
CA PRO A 20 26.64 -24.63 -24.30
C PRO A 20 25.13 -24.44 -24.20
N PHE A 21 24.41 -25.10 -25.09
CA PHE A 21 22.96 -25.05 -25.18
C PHE A 21 22.36 -25.93 -24.05
N PHE A 22 21.85 -25.31 -23.00
CA PHE A 22 21.18 -26.03 -21.92
C PHE A 22 19.72 -26.28 -22.28
N ALA A 23 19.33 -27.54 -22.49
CA ALA A 23 17.94 -27.93 -22.76
C ALA A 23 16.95 -27.52 -21.66
N SER A 24 17.42 -27.33 -20.42
CA SER A 24 16.65 -26.80 -19.30
C SER A 24 16.25 -25.33 -19.44
N LEU A 25 16.90 -24.55 -20.31
CA LEU A 25 16.54 -23.16 -20.60
C LEU A 25 15.46 -23.02 -21.67
N GLN A 26 15.10 -24.10 -22.37
CA GLN A 26 13.97 -24.08 -23.31
C GLN A 26 12.59 -23.95 -22.62
N LYS A 27 12.48 -24.31 -21.35
CA LYS A 27 11.24 -24.12 -20.56
C LYS A 27 11.14 -22.74 -19.93
N LEU A 28 12.19 -21.93 -20.01
CA LEU A 28 12.21 -20.51 -19.72
C LEU A 28 12.21 -19.70 -21.04
N ALA A 29 11.50 -20.16 -22.05
CA ALA A 29 10.93 -19.22 -23.00
C ALA A 29 9.99 -18.35 -22.16
N VAL A 30 10.49 -17.20 -21.71
CA VAL A 30 9.65 -16.08 -21.31
C VAL A 30 8.66 -15.97 -22.46
N ALA A 31 7.39 -16.30 -22.20
CA ALA A 31 6.33 -15.91 -23.08
C ALA A 31 6.64 -14.46 -23.45
N ALA A 32 6.72 -14.16 -24.73
CA ALA A 32 6.71 -12.78 -25.19
C ALA A 32 5.61 -12.10 -24.39
N PRO A 33 5.80 -10.84 -23.90
CA PRO A 33 4.72 -10.16 -23.21
C PRO A 33 3.48 -10.41 -24.03
N GLY A 34 2.55 -11.17 -23.44
CA GLY A 34 1.30 -11.49 -24.11
C GLY A 34 0.72 -10.15 -24.55
N PRO A 35 -0.03 -10.05 -25.65
CA PRO A 35 -0.74 -8.82 -25.99
C PRO A 35 -1.37 -8.35 -24.68
N ALA A 36 -1.23 -7.05 -24.39
CA ALA A 36 -1.81 -6.41 -23.21
C ALA A 36 -3.16 -7.06 -22.94
N PRO A 37 -3.43 -7.60 -21.74
CA PRO A 37 -4.50 -8.56 -21.48
C PRO A 37 -5.71 -8.17 -22.30
N GLY A 38 -6.19 -9.07 -23.15
CA GLY A 38 -7.18 -8.73 -24.16
C GLY A 38 -8.35 -8.03 -23.50
N ALA A 39 -8.93 -7.04 -24.17
CA ALA A 39 -9.91 -6.03 -23.74
C ALA A 39 -11.20 -6.56 -23.05
N THR A 40 -11.16 -7.67 -22.33
CA THR A 40 -12.30 -8.34 -21.70
C THR A 40 -12.19 -8.46 -20.18
N GLU A 41 -11.01 -8.33 -19.57
CA GLU A 41 -10.88 -8.40 -18.11
C GLU A 41 -10.77 -6.98 -17.52
N LYS A 42 -11.71 -6.65 -16.61
CA LYS A 42 -11.70 -5.34 -15.94
C LYS A 42 -10.40 -5.15 -15.16
N PRO A 43 -9.77 -3.97 -15.22
CA PRO A 43 -8.60 -3.69 -14.39
C PRO A 43 -8.92 -3.91 -12.92
N ARG A 44 -8.02 -4.56 -12.19
CA ARG A 44 -8.11 -4.75 -10.74
C ARG A 44 -7.16 -3.77 -10.08
N ARG A 45 -7.66 -2.97 -9.13
CA ARG A 45 -6.88 -1.92 -8.46
C ARG A 45 -6.92 -2.08 -6.96
N PHE A 46 -5.80 -1.83 -6.30
CA PHE A 46 -5.65 -1.87 -4.85
C PHE A 46 -5.20 -0.52 -4.31
N CYS A 47 -5.87 -0.05 -3.27
CA CYS A 47 -5.50 1.14 -2.53
C CYS A 47 -5.50 0.84 -1.03
N ALA A 48 -4.38 1.08 -0.34
CA ALA A 48 -4.30 0.97 1.11
C ALA A 48 -3.94 2.32 1.73
N ILE A 49 -4.74 2.75 2.71
CA ILE A 49 -4.59 4.02 3.42
C ILE A 49 -4.47 3.72 4.91
N PHE A 50 -3.36 4.11 5.49
CA PHE A 50 -3.02 3.85 6.88
C PHE A 50 -2.92 5.16 7.67
N PHE A 51 -3.42 5.14 8.90
CA PHE A 51 -3.18 6.17 9.90
C PHE A 51 -2.69 5.54 11.22
N PRO A 52 -1.77 6.19 11.97
CA PRO A 52 -1.23 5.64 13.21
C PRO A 52 -2.16 5.89 14.41
N PHE A 53 -1.74 5.39 15.58
CA PHE A 53 -2.27 5.69 16.92
C PHE A 53 -3.68 5.19 17.25
N GLY A 54 -4.42 4.63 16.27
CA GLY A 54 -5.75 4.10 16.51
C GLY A 54 -6.86 5.16 16.46
N VAL A 55 -7.95 4.88 17.16
CA VAL A 55 -9.20 5.64 17.15
C VAL A 55 -9.81 5.73 18.54
N SER A 56 -10.77 6.62 18.70
CA SER A 56 -11.54 6.80 19.95
C SER A 56 -12.35 5.54 20.27
N VAL A 57 -12.01 4.84 21.38
CA VAL A 57 -12.71 3.63 21.85
C VAL A 57 -13.02 3.76 23.34
N PRO A 58 -13.89 4.68 23.75
CA PRO A 58 -14.27 4.81 25.15
C PRO A 58 -14.93 3.54 25.67
N PRO A 59 -14.62 3.12 26.92
CA PRO A 59 -15.25 1.96 27.53
C PRO A 59 -16.74 2.25 27.82
N LYS A 60 -17.54 1.17 27.84
CA LYS A 60 -18.91 1.28 28.38
C LYS A 60 -18.86 1.66 29.86
N SER A 61 -19.77 2.49 30.28
CA SER A 61 -19.87 2.97 31.66
C SER A 61 -21.26 2.69 32.21
N ASP A 62 -21.35 2.31 33.49
CA ASP A 62 -22.62 2.16 34.22
C ASP A 62 -23.12 3.52 34.73
N ASP A 63 -22.31 4.58 34.70
CA ASP A 63 -22.74 5.94 35.01
C ASP A 63 -23.59 6.50 33.86
N PRO A 64 -24.90 6.78 34.07
CA PRO A 64 -25.75 7.29 33.00
C PRO A 64 -25.38 8.70 32.52
N LYS A 65 -24.51 9.40 33.24
CA LYS A 65 -23.98 10.72 32.84
C LYS A 65 -22.80 10.57 31.88
N ASN A 66 -22.14 9.42 31.88
CA ASN A 66 -21.03 9.16 30.94
C ASN A 66 -21.61 8.62 29.63
N THR A 67 -21.70 9.48 28.64
CA THR A 67 -22.21 9.16 27.30
C THR A 67 -21.08 8.99 26.27
N ASP A 68 -19.84 8.86 26.71
CA ASP A 68 -18.68 8.80 25.79
C ASP A 68 -18.79 7.61 24.84
N TYR A 69 -19.16 6.43 25.34
CA TYR A 69 -19.32 5.25 24.51
C TYR A 69 -20.35 5.48 23.38
N GLN A 70 -21.52 5.98 23.69
CA GLN A 70 -22.61 6.20 22.72
C GLN A 70 -22.27 7.30 21.71
N ASN A 71 -21.44 8.27 22.09
CA ASN A 71 -21.15 9.45 21.28
C ASN A 71 -19.84 9.40 20.53
N HIS A 72 -18.85 8.68 21.06
CA HIS A 72 -17.46 8.81 20.61
C HIS A 72 -16.77 7.48 20.32
N HIS A 73 -17.47 6.33 20.47
CA HIS A 73 -16.94 5.02 20.12
C HIS A 73 -16.88 4.85 18.59
N TRP A 74 -15.72 4.48 18.06
CA TRP A 74 -15.50 4.40 16.61
C TRP A 74 -16.26 3.25 15.93
N PHE A 75 -16.26 2.05 16.54
CA PHE A 75 -16.89 0.89 15.94
C PHE A 75 -18.42 0.99 15.98
N PRO A 76 -19.13 0.41 14.98
CA PRO A 76 -20.57 0.23 15.07
C PRO A 76 -20.98 -0.50 16.34
N ASP A 77 -22.12 -0.16 16.91
CA ASP A 77 -22.67 -0.90 18.04
C ASP A 77 -23.36 -2.21 17.58
N GLY A 78 -23.64 -3.11 18.52
CA GLY A 78 -24.30 -4.38 18.24
C GLY A 78 -23.34 -5.56 17.97
N ASP A 79 -23.92 -6.67 17.52
CA ASP A 79 -23.22 -7.96 17.33
C ASP A 79 -22.69 -8.20 15.91
N GLY A 80 -22.73 -7.19 15.05
CA GLY A 80 -22.34 -7.29 13.65
C GLY A 80 -23.50 -7.68 12.73
N GLY A 81 -23.19 -7.98 11.45
CA GLY A 81 -24.17 -8.33 10.43
C GLY A 81 -24.53 -7.16 9.52
N ARG A 82 -25.64 -7.29 8.79
CA ARG A 82 -26.07 -6.30 7.79
C ARG A 82 -26.92 -5.16 8.38
N ASP A 83 -27.57 -5.40 9.50
CA ASP A 83 -28.47 -4.44 10.17
C ASP A 83 -27.71 -3.51 11.15
N TYR A 84 -26.40 -3.33 10.95
CA TYR A 84 -25.58 -2.47 11.78
C TYR A 84 -25.90 -0.98 11.57
N GLN A 85 -25.62 -0.18 12.60
CA GLN A 85 -25.68 1.28 12.51
C GLN A 85 -24.25 1.83 12.56
N LEU A 86 -23.95 2.76 11.65
CA LEU A 86 -22.68 3.46 11.70
C LEU A 86 -22.56 4.28 12.99
N SER A 87 -21.39 4.26 13.59
CA SER A 87 -21.08 5.17 14.70
C SER A 87 -21.03 6.63 14.21
N LYS A 88 -21.01 7.58 15.14
CA LYS A 88 -20.90 9.01 14.78
C LYS A 88 -19.62 9.32 14.02
N SER A 89 -18.49 8.70 14.38
CA SER A 89 -17.22 8.84 13.65
C SER A 89 -17.30 8.29 12.24
N LEU A 90 -18.10 7.25 11.99
CA LEU A 90 -18.28 6.63 10.68
C LEU A 90 -19.45 7.23 9.87
N ALA A 91 -20.23 8.17 10.44
CA ALA A 91 -21.39 8.77 9.78
C ALA A 91 -21.13 9.32 8.36
N PRO A 92 -19.94 9.89 8.02
CA PRO A 92 -19.68 10.31 6.64
C PRO A 92 -19.79 9.20 5.61
N LEU A 93 -19.70 7.92 6.01
CA LEU A 93 -19.88 6.76 5.11
C LEU A 93 -21.34 6.33 4.93
N GLU A 94 -22.34 7.05 5.44
CA GLU A 94 -23.76 6.63 5.33
C GLU A 94 -24.18 6.36 3.87
N ALA A 95 -23.77 7.22 2.94
CA ALA A 95 -24.03 7.04 1.50
C ALA A 95 -23.30 5.83 0.88
N PHE A 96 -22.36 5.25 1.61
CA PHE A 96 -21.55 4.09 1.21
C PHE A 96 -21.84 2.85 2.06
N LYS A 97 -22.80 2.90 2.99
CA LYS A 97 -23.06 1.83 3.96
C LYS A 97 -23.22 0.45 3.30
N GLN A 98 -23.82 0.38 2.12
CA GLN A 98 -24.03 -0.86 1.37
C GLN A 98 -22.77 -1.30 0.58
N ASP A 99 -21.79 -0.42 0.43
CA ASP A 99 -20.59 -0.60 -0.40
C ASP A 99 -19.30 -0.65 0.42
N VAL A 100 -19.44 -0.68 1.75
CA VAL A 100 -18.33 -0.84 2.69
C VAL A 100 -18.58 -2.00 3.65
N THR A 101 -17.49 -2.56 4.13
CA THR A 101 -17.46 -3.52 5.24
C THR A 101 -16.60 -2.93 6.36
N ILE A 102 -17.18 -2.79 7.54
CA ILE A 102 -16.43 -2.46 8.75
C ILE A 102 -16.00 -3.77 9.39
N VAL A 103 -14.74 -3.87 9.83
CA VAL A 103 -14.24 -5.09 10.49
C VAL A 103 -13.64 -4.73 11.85
N SER A 104 -13.97 -5.54 12.86
CA SER A 104 -13.39 -5.47 14.20
C SER A 104 -12.93 -6.84 14.67
N GLY A 105 -12.04 -6.87 15.65
CA GLY A 105 -11.46 -8.11 16.19
C GLY A 105 -10.27 -8.64 15.37
N LEU A 106 -9.78 -7.89 14.38
CA LEU A 106 -8.53 -8.20 13.67
C LEU A 106 -7.32 -7.59 14.37
N SER A 107 -6.19 -8.24 14.29
CA SER A 107 -4.88 -7.76 14.76
C SER A 107 -3.73 -8.54 14.12
N HIS A 108 -2.50 -8.18 14.50
CA HIS A 108 -1.31 -8.99 14.27
C HIS A 108 -0.86 -9.62 15.60
N PRO A 109 -1.34 -10.83 15.98
CA PRO A 109 -1.12 -11.41 17.31
C PRO A 109 0.36 -11.58 17.67
N HIS A 110 1.19 -12.02 16.73
CA HIS A 110 2.62 -12.21 16.94
C HIS A 110 3.39 -10.92 17.19
N TYR A 111 2.85 -9.79 16.72
CA TYR A 111 3.49 -8.50 16.90
C TYR A 111 3.29 -7.92 18.31
N ARG A 112 2.20 -8.28 18.96
CA ARG A 112 1.82 -7.71 20.28
C ARG A 112 2.84 -7.96 21.38
N GLU A 113 3.50 -9.11 21.37
CA GLU A 113 4.49 -9.46 22.40
C GLU A 113 5.74 -8.58 22.35
N ILE A 114 5.91 -7.80 21.32
CA ILE A 114 7.15 -7.13 20.96
C ILE A 114 6.95 -5.63 20.77
N ALA A 115 5.71 -5.21 20.58
CA ALA A 115 5.37 -3.83 20.25
C ALA A 115 5.36 -2.92 21.46
N THR A 116 6.17 -1.88 21.41
CA THR A 116 5.79 -0.62 22.00
C THR A 116 4.83 0.05 21.02
N GLY A 117 3.76 0.69 21.48
CA GLY A 117 2.65 1.21 20.69
C GLY A 117 2.92 2.10 19.48
N HIS A 118 4.16 2.19 19.03
CA HIS A 118 4.63 3.09 17.98
C HIS A 118 5.24 2.37 16.76
N ARG A 119 4.88 1.09 16.48
CA ARG A 119 5.62 0.29 15.49
C ARG A 119 4.72 -0.49 14.55
N ASN A 120 3.61 0.04 14.13
CA ASN A 120 2.62 -0.75 13.38
C ASN A 120 2.51 -0.42 11.88
N GLY A 121 2.97 0.76 11.41
CA GLY A 121 2.90 1.11 9.99
C GLY A 121 3.59 0.10 9.09
N GLY A 122 4.87 -0.20 9.35
CA GLY A 122 5.63 -1.16 8.54
C GLY A 122 5.16 -2.62 8.63
N LEU A 123 4.13 -2.92 9.43
CA LEU A 123 3.56 -4.26 9.61
C LEU A 123 2.12 -4.36 9.16
N PHE A 124 1.46 -3.24 8.93
CA PHE A 124 0.03 -3.17 8.65
C PHE A 124 -0.40 -4.08 7.49
N LEU A 125 0.40 -4.14 6.43
CA LEU A 125 0.10 -4.93 5.24
C LEU A 125 0.80 -6.30 5.17
N ASN A 126 1.55 -6.72 6.20
CA ASN A 126 2.25 -8.00 6.17
C ASN A 126 2.28 -8.77 7.50
N GLY A 127 2.07 -8.10 8.63
CA GLY A 127 2.07 -8.72 9.95
C GLY A 127 3.37 -9.42 10.35
N ALA A 128 4.50 -9.08 9.72
CA ALA A 128 5.78 -9.70 10.00
C ALA A 128 6.33 -9.25 11.36
N ASN A 129 7.09 -10.15 12.00
CA ASN A 129 7.81 -9.84 13.21
C ASN A 129 9.20 -9.27 12.87
N ILE A 130 9.33 -7.95 12.84
CA ILE A 130 10.59 -7.25 12.55
C ILE A 130 11.50 -7.07 13.76
N VAL A 131 11.15 -7.68 14.88
CA VAL A 131 11.91 -7.55 16.13
C VAL A 131 13.14 -8.44 16.11
N ARG A 132 14.20 -7.93 16.73
CA ARG A 132 15.50 -8.61 16.90
C ARG A 132 16.21 -8.97 15.60
N GLY A 133 16.07 -8.14 14.55
CA GLY A 133 16.78 -8.35 13.28
C GLY A 133 16.23 -9.47 12.42
N SER A 134 15.02 -9.98 12.68
CA SER A 134 14.32 -10.80 11.72
C SER A 134 13.95 -9.93 10.50
N ALA A 135 14.14 -10.47 9.30
CA ALA A 135 13.74 -9.80 8.09
C ALA A 135 12.22 -9.60 8.09
N ASN A 136 11.75 -8.46 7.59
CA ASN A 136 10.34 -8.25 7.32
C ASN A 136 9.89 -9.17 6.17
N SER A 137 8.61 -9.32 5.96
CA SER A 137 8.05 -10.07 4.82
C SER A 137 7.46 -9.10 3.80
N VAL A 138 7.25 -9.58 2.57
CA VAL A 138 6.60 -8.79 1.53
C VAL A 138 5.22 -8.31 1.98
N SER A 139 4.89 -7.05 1.70
CA SER A 139 3.56 -6.50 1.97
C SER A 139 2.58 -6.84 0.85
N LEU A 140 1.29 -6.85 1.19
CA LEU A 140 0.20 -7.20 0.26
C LEU A 140 0.23 -6.36 -1.02
N ASP A 141 0.47 -5.05 -0.91
CA ASP A 141 0.54 -4.15 -2.06
C ASP A 141 1.67 -4.53 -3.03
N GLN A 142 2.85 -4.87 -2.51
CA GLN A 142 3.98 -5.29 -3.33
C GLN A 142 3.77 -6.69 -3.93
N LEU A 143 3.08 -7.57 -3.22
CA LEU A 143 2.68 -8.87 -3.74
C LEU A 143 1.69 -8.71 -4.91
N ILE A 144 0.66 -7.88 -4.75
CA ILE A 144 -0.31 -7.55 -5.81
C ILE A 144 0.40 -6.85 -6.98
N ALA A 145 1.28 -5.88 -6.71
CA ALA A 145 2.04 -5.18 -7.74
C ALA A 145 2.89 -6.13 -8.60
N SER A 146 3.53 -7.11 -7.95
CA SER A 146 4.29 -8.16 -8.65
C SER A 146 3.39 -9.06 -9.50
N HIS A 147 2.19 -9.41 -9.00
CA HIS A 147 1.23 -10.22 -9.75
C HIS A 147 0.65 -9.47 -10.98
N LEU A 148 0.46 -8.16 -10.88
CA LEU A 148 -0.01 -7.28 -11.96
C LEU A 148 1.11 -6.73 -12.84
N GLU A 149 2.31 -7.30 -12.77
CA GLU A 149 3.50 -6.81 -13.45
C GLU A 149 3.29 -6.67 -14.96
N GLY A 150 3.81 -5.56 -15.53
CA GLY A 150 3.66 -5.24 -16.95
C GLY A 150 2.34 -4.55 -17.31
N ALA A 151 1.32 -4.57 -16.44
CA ALA A 151 0.01 -3.98 -16.74
C ALA A 151 0.04 -2.44 -16.77
N THR A 152 0.94 -1.81 -16.03
CA THR A 152 1.04 -0.34 -15.90
C THR A 152 2.48 0.14 -15.87
N ARG A 153 2.69 1.45 -16.16
CA ARG A 153 4.02 2.07 -16.16
C ARG A 153 4.72 1.93 -14.82
N PHE A 154 4.00 2.16 -13.73
CA PHE A 154 4.52 2.03 -12.36
C PHE A 154 3.87 0.82 -11.69
N PRO A 155 4.65 -0.17 -11.21
CA PRO A 155 4.08 -1.33 -10.52
C PRO A 155 3.25 -0.93 -9.32
N SER A 156 3.74 0.05 -8.56
CA SER A 156 3.06 0.64 -7.41
C SER A 156 3.43 2.11 -7.23
N LEU A 157 2.59 2.83 -6.49
CA LEU A 157 2.82 4.19 -6.01
C LEU A 157 2.75 4.17 -4.48
N THR A 158 3.90 4.33 -3.84
CA THR A 158 4.03 4.35 -2.39
C THR A 158 4.14 5.79 -1.90
N LEU A 159 3.19 6.22 -1.07
CA LEU A 159 3.08 7.59 -0.58
C LEU A 159 3.08 7.62 0.95
N SER A 160 3.61 8.68 1.51
CA SER A 160 3.42 9.02 2.93
C SER A 160 3.57 10.51 3.18
N SER A 161 2.99 11.00 4.27
CA SER A 161 3.17 12.40 4.67
C SER A 161 4.57 12.70 5.23
N GLY A 162 5.33 11.67 5.61
CA GLY A 162 6.71 11.82 6.08
C GLY A 162 7.77 11.64 4.99
N GLY A 163 7.48 10.85 3.97
CA GLY A 163 8.41 10.51 2.91
C GLY A 163 9.54 9.54 3.33
N GLY A 164 10.17 8.90 2.34
CA GLY A 164 11.28 7.98 2.57
C GLY A 164 10.85 6.64 3.20
N VAL A 165 11.74 6.03 3.97
CA VAL A 165 11.49 4.74 4.64
C VAL A 165 11.33 4.87 6.17
N GLY A 166 11.76 5.97 6.76
CA GLY A 166 11.80 6.16 8.21
C GLY A 166 12.97 5.43 8.87
N VAL A 167 12.79 5.08 10.13
CA VAL A 167 13.75 4.26 10.89
C VAL A 167 13.14 2.90 11.23
N PRO A 168 13.93 1.86 11.54
CA PRO A 168 13.44 0.47 11.64
C PRO A 168 12.21 0.24 12.51
N LEU A 169 11.94 1.13 13.45
CA LEU A 169 10.85 1.01 14.43
C LEU A 169 9.76 2.07 14.26
N MET A 170 9.98 3.05 13.37
CA MET A 170 9.04 4.11 13.03
C MET A 170 9.06 4.27 11.51
N ALA A 171 8.48 3.28 10.83
CA ALA A 171 8.41 3.28 9.38
C ALA A 171 7.58 4.45 8.87
N GLN A 172 8.05 5.07 7.79
CA GLN A 172 7.31 6.10 7.05
C GLN A 172 6.73 5.57 5.75
N THR A 173 6.55 4.27 5.68
CA THR A 173 5.92 3.55 4.57
C THR A 173 5.29 2.27 5.11
N ILE A 174 4.18 1.86 4.51
CA ILE A 174 3.53 0.58 4.81
C ILE A 174 3.90 -0.50 3.79
N SER A 175 4.73 -0.17 2.81
CA SER A 175 5.12 -1.04 1.70
C SER A 175 6.48 -1.67 1.96
N VAL A 176 6.57 -2.99 1.80
CA VAL A 176 7.77 -3.80 2.00
C VAL A 176 7.96 -4.71 0.80
N ASP A 177 9.14 -4.71 0.22
CA ASP A 177 9.48 -5.53 -0.93
C ASP A 177 9.64 -7.02 -0.57
N ARG A 178 9.86 -7.87 -1.57
CA ARG A 178 10.05 -9.32 -1.39
C ARG A 178 11.31 -9.70 -0.59
N HIS A 179 12.24 -8.76 -0.41
CA HIS A 179 13.47 -8.94 0.38
C HIS A 179 13.32 -8.44 1.82
N GLY A 180 12.11 -8.03 2.20
CA GLY A 180 11.85 -7.49 3.54
C GLY A 180 12.35 -6.07 3.74
N LYS A 181 12.66 -5.34 2.65
CA LYS A 181 13.11 -3.94 2.71
C LYS A 181 11.94 -2.99 2.51
N PHE A 182 11.93 -1.89 3.24
CA PHE A 182 10.93 -0.85 3.06
C PHE A 182 11.07 -0.16 1.69
N VAL A 183 9.95 -0.04 0.98
CA VAL A 183 9.84 0.71 -0.26
C VAL A 183 9.75 2.20 0.08
N PRO A 184 10.66 3.06 -0.44
CA PRO A 184 10.61 4.49 -0.13
C PRO A 184 9.31 5.15 -0.59
N ALA A 185 8.69 5.91 0.29
CA ALA A 185 7.48 6.66 -0.01
C ALA A 185 7.79 8.08 -0.49
N LEU A 186 6.96 8.61 -1.39
CA LEU A 186 6.97 10.01 -1.81
C LEU A 186 6.01 10.83 -0.94
N SER A 187 6.40 12.07 -0.62
CA SER A 187 5.60 13.00 0.20
C SER A 187 5.32 14.33 -0.48
N GLU A 188 6.09 14.71 -1.49
CA GLU A 188 5.98 16.03 -2.12
C GLU A 188 5.03 15.95 -3.34
N PRO A 189 3.88 16.68 -3.33
CA PRO A 189 2.90 16.64 -4.40
C PRO A 189 3.50 16.90 -5.79
N ARG A 190 4.43 17.85 -5.92
CA ARG A 190 5.10 18.15 -7.18
C ARG A 190 5.97 17.00 -7.68
N GLN A 191 6.69 16.31 -6.79
CA GLN A 191 7.50 15.14 -7.17
C GLN A 191 6.62 13.98 -7.62
N ILE A 192 5.50 13.74 -6.91
CA ILE A 192 4.53 12.71 -7.25
C ILE A 192 3.91 12.99 -8.61
N PHE A 193 3.45 14.23 -8.83
CA PHE A 193 2.89 14.68 -10.11
C PHE A 193 3.88 14.51 -11.26
N ASN A 194 5.11 14.97 -11.08
CA ASN A 194 6.15 14.86 -12.11
C ASN A 194 6.51 13.40 -12.40
N ARG A 195 6.55 12.53 -11.37
CA ARG A 195 6.74 11.08 -11.57
C ARG A 195 5.64 10.48 -12.44
N LEU A 196 4.38 10.83 -12.19
CA LEU A 196 3.23 10.25 -12.87
C LEU A 196 3.05 10.83 -14.29
N PHE A 197 3.17 12.15 -14.45
CA PHE A 197 2.70 12.90 -15.62
C PHE A 197 3.78 13.79 -16.26
N GLY A 198 4.93 13.96 -15.61
CA GLY A 198 6.01 14.79 -16.13
C GLY A 198 6.64 14.24 -17.40
N VAL A 199 7.31 15.09 -18.16
CA VAL A 199 8.07 14.69 -19.33
C VAL A 199 9.38 14.04 -18.88
N ASP A 200 9.75 12.92 -19.49
CA ASP A 200 11.04 12.29 -19.25
C ASP A 200 12.15 13.12 -19.93
N GLU A 201 12.74 14.05 -19.18
CA GLU A 201 13.82 14.91 -19.71
C GLU A 201 15.09 14.12 -20.13
N ALA A 202 15.28 12.92 -19.55
CA ALA A 202 16.49 12.11 -19.79
C ALA A 202 16.42 11.20 -21.02
N GLY A 203 15.24 10.95 -21.60
CA GLY A 203 15.06 10.08 -22.74
C GLY A 203 15.71 8.69 -22.60
N PRO A 204 15.63 7.81 -23.62
CA PRO A 204 16.26 6.47 -23.58
C PRO A 204 17.80 6.51 -23.47
N ALA A 205 18.42 7.60 -23.90
CA ALA A 205 19.88 7.78 -23.85
C ALA A 205 20.47 7.85 -22.45
N GLY A 206 19.68 8.30 -21.44
CA GLY A 206 20.10 8.35 -20.03
C GLY A 206 20.19 6.99 -19.35
N LEU A 207 19.61 5.94 -19.92
CA LEU A 207 19.57 4.58 -19.36
C LEU A 207 20.77 3.70 -19.80
N GLN A 208 21.39 4.01 -20.96
CA GLN A 208 22.47 3.20 -21.54
C GLN A 208 23.75 3.09 -20.68
N PRO A 209 24.27 4.15 -20.06
CA PRO A 209 25.47 4.04 -19.23
C PRO A 209 25.28 3.14 -17.99
N ARG A 210 24.05 3.04 -17.48
CA ARG A 210 23.73 2.21 -16.32
C ARG A 210 23.74 0.72 -16.65
N ARG A 211 23.29 0.33 -17.84
CA ARG A 211 23.38 -1.07 -18.32
C ARG A 211 24.79 -1.56 -18.44
N SER A 212 25.69 -0.75 -19.00
CA SER A 212 27.09 -1.12 -19.15
C SER A 212 27.78 -1.41 -17.82
N VAL A 213 27.43 -0.69 -16.74
CA VAL A 213 27.97 -0.93 -15.39
C VAL A 213 27.46 -2.23 -14.80
N LEU A 214 26.22 -2.61 -15.06
CA LEU A 214 25.62 -3.85 -14.57
C LEU A 214 26.19 -5.09 -15.28
N ASP A 215 26.47 -5.00 -16.58
CA ASP A 215 27.07 -6.08 -17.35
C ASP A 215 28.53 -6.39 -16.88
N VAL A 216 29.31 -5.35 -16.57
CA VAL A 216 30.66 -5.50 -16.02
C VAL A 216 30.68 -6.17 -14.64
N THR A 217 29.69 -5.86 -13.81
CA THR A 217 29.59 -6.49 -12.48
C THR A 217 29.14 -7.94 -12.52
N LYS A 218 28.43 -8.39 -13.55
CA LYS A 218 28.01 -9.79 -13.72
C LYS A 218 29.19 -10.73 -13.95
N GLU A 219 30.14 -10.37 -14.80
CA GLU A 219 31.29 -11.23 -15.15
C GLU A 219 32.19 -11.51 -13.94
N SER A 220 32.31 -10.55 -13.03
CA SER A 220 33.15 -10.71 -11.83
C SER A 220 32.47 -11.51 -10.72
N ALA A 221 31.16 -11.64 -10.77
CA ALA A 221 30.36 -12.19 -9.70
C ALA A 221 30.50 -13.70 -9.49
N ASP A 222 30.55 -14.46 -10.58
CA ASP A 222 30.59 -15.94 -10.52
C ASP A 222 31.92 -16.47 -9.99
N SER A 223 33.03 -15.78 -10.29
CA SER A 223 34.36 -16.12 -9.75
C SER A 223 34.52 -15.80 -8.27
N LEU A 224 33.78 -14.82 -7.77
CA LEU A 224 33.78 -14.41 -6.37
C LEU A 224 33.00 -15.41 -5.48
N LEU A 225 31.87 -15.92 -5.96
CA LEU A 225 31.04 -16.89 -5.22
C LEU A 225 31.81 -18.14 -4.78
N LEU A 226 32.77 -18.59 -5.57
CA LEU A 226 33.57 -19.79 -5.26
C LEU A 226 34.51 -19.59 -4.07
N ARG A 227 34.78 -18.35 -3.66
CA ARG A 227 35.74 -17.98 -2.61
C ARG A 227 35.05 -17.52 -1.31
N LEU A 228 33.73 -17.33 -1.32
CA LEU A 228 32.99 -16.83 -0.19
C LEU A 228 32.57 -17.95 0.77
N ASN A 229 32.54 -17.66 2.07
CA ASN A 229 31.90 -18.49 3.09
C ASN A 229 30.36 -18.46 2.93
N LEU A 230 29.65 -19.23 3.75
CA LEU A 230 28.19 -19.40 3.62
C LEU A 230 27.41 -18.09 3.87
N GLU A 231 27.85 -17.26 4.79
CA GLU A 231 27.22 -15.98 5.14
C GLU A 231 27.42 -14.95 4.03
N ASP A 232 28.68 -14.81 3.57
CA ASP A 232 29.03 -13.92 2.48
C ASP A 232 28.38 -14.33 1.15
N ARG A 233 28.18 -15.65 0.92
CA ARG A 233 27.43 -16.13 -0.24
C ARG A 233 25.98 -15.66 -0.22
N ARG A 234 25.32 -15.71 0.93
CA ARG A 234 23.93 -15.20 1.07
C ARG A 234 23.87 -13.71 0.74
N ALA A 235 24.74 -12.90 1.38
CA ALA A 235 24.80 -11.46 1.12
C ALA A 235 25.09 -11.15 -0.35
N PHE A 236 25.93 -11.97 -1.00
CA PHE A 236 26.25 -11.82 -2.41
C PHE A 236 25.12 -12.26 -3.35
N GLU A 237 24.37 -13.32 -3.02
CA GLU A 237 23.17 -13.69 -3.78
C GLU A 237 22.08 -12.63 -3.66
N ASP A 238 21.89 -12.03 -2.48
CA ASP A 238 20.97 -10.88 -2.27
C ASP A 238 21.40 -9.69 -3.13
N TYR A 239 22.70 -9.42 -3.22
CA TYR A 239 23.25 -8.39 -4.10
C TYR A 239 22.98 -8.71 -5.58
N ARG A 240 23.29 -9.94 -6.03
CA ARG A 240 23.00 -10.38 -7.42
C ARG A 240 21.52 -10.26 -7.76
N GLN A 241 20.66 -10.59 -6.82
CA GLN A 241 19.22 -10.49 -6.99
C GLN A 241 18.79 -9.02 -7.13
N SER A 242 19.35 -8.12 -6.31
CA SER A 242 19.10 -6.67 -6.43
C SER A 242 19.53 -6.10 -7.77
N ILE A 243 20.64 -6.62 -8.34
CA ILE A 243 21.08 -6.25 -9.70
C ILE A 243 20.09 -6.72 -10.77
N ARG A 244 19.58 -7.96 -10.67
CA ARG A 244 18.58 -8.47 -11.63
C ARG A 244 17.28 -7.66 -11.60
N GLU A 245 16.87 -7.24 -10.42
CA GLU A 245 15.69 -6.39 -10.25
C GLU A 245 15.89 -5.02 -10.88
N LEU A 246 17.05 -4.42 -10.66
CA LEU A 246 17.38 -3.15 -11.30
C LEU A 246 17.42 -3.28 -12.84
N GLU A 247 17.96 -4.39 -13.38
CA GLU A 247 17.94 -4.66 -14.83
C GLU A 247 16.49 -4.78 -15.34
N HIS A 248 15.65 -5.50 -14.60
CA HIS A 248 14.25 -5.67 -14.93
C HIS A 248 13.49 -4.32 -14.90
N ASP A 249 13.75 -3.47 -13.90
CA ASP A 249 13.18 -2.13 -13.80
C ASP A 249 13.66 -1.22 -14.95
N LEU A 250 14.91 -1.36 -15.39
CA LEU A 250 15.43 -0.64 -16.54
C LEU A 250 14.80 -1.13 -17.85
N ASP A 251 14.64 -2.45 -18.04
CA ASP A 251 13.95 -3.02 -19.19
C ASP A 251 12.52 -2.50 -19.28
N ARG A 252 11.80 -2.48 -18.17
CA ARG A 252 10.46 -1.90 -18.10
C ARG A 252 10.46 -0.40 -18.43
N ALA A 253 11.38 0.35 -17.85
CA ALA A 253 11.48 1.79 -18.12
C ALA A 253 11.68 2.07 -19.61
N GLU A 254 12.48 1.23 -20.31
CA GLU A 254 12.66 1.34 -21.77
C GLU A 254 11.40 0.99 -22.56
N GLU A 255 10.70 -0.10 -22.19
CA GLU A 255 9.43 -0.49 -22.84
C GLU A 255 8.40 0.64 -22.73
N TRP A 256 8.27 1.22 -21.52
CA TRP A 256 7.34 2.29 -21.25
C TRP A 256 7.81 3.67 -21.74
N ALA A 257 9.09 3.86 -22.10
CA ALA A 257 9.58 5.11 -22.68
C ALA A 257 8.93 5.44 -24.02
N ALA A 258 8.54 4.40 -24.80
CA ALA A 258 7.82 4.55 -26.05
C ALA A 258 6.32 4.83 -25.89
N VAL A 259 5.75 4.62 -24.71
CA VAL A 259 4.33 4.84 -24.41
C VAL A 259 4.16 6.24 -23.84
N PRO A 260 3.38 7.14 -24.46
CA PRO A 260 3.14 8.47 -23.90
C PRO A 260 2.53 8.39 -22.49
N ARG A 261 2.94 9.30 -21.60
CA ARG A 261 2.26 9.46 -20.31
C ARG A 261 0.91 10.13 -20.51
N SER A 262 -0.04 9.80 -19.63
CA SER A 262 -1.33 10.50 -19.61
C SER A 262 -1.12 11.98 -19.33
N THR A 263 -1.78 12.86 -20.09
CA THR A 263 -1.72 14.29 -19.88
C THR A 263 -2.73 14.70 -18.82
N VAL A 264 -2.26 15.34 -17.76
CA VAL A 264 -3.08 15.91 -16.69
C VAL A 264 -2.67 17.38 -16.53
N ASP A 265 -3.65 18.27 -16.46
CA ASP A 265 -3.38 19.70 -16.22
C ASP A 265 -2.82 19.88 -14.78
N PRO A 266 -1.61 20.42 -14.61
CA PRO A 266 -1.03 20.69 -13.29
C PRO A 266 -1.90 21.58 -12.40
N ALA A 267 -2.76 22.44 -13.00
CA ALA A 267 -3.66 23.32 -12.26
C ALA A 267 -4.78 22.58 -11.52
N THR A 268 -5.01 21.29 -11.82
CA THR A 268 -6.01 20.47 -11.13
C THR A 268 -5.62 20.05 -9.72
N VAL A 269 -4.33 20.18 -9.37
CA VAL A 269 -3.79 19.78 -8.07
C VAL A 269 -2.94 20.91 -7.51
N ASN A 270 -3.10 21.21 -6.23
CA ASN A 270 -2.14 22.09 -5.57
C ASN A 270 -0.81 21.36 -5.37
N LEU A 271 0.21 21.73 -6.13
CA LEU A 271 1.51 21.06 -6.14
C LEU A 271 2.51 21.64 -5.12
N ASP A 272 2.09 22.58 -4.30
CA ASP A 272 2.92 23.08 -3.21
C ASP A 272 3.06 22.04 -2.10
N GLY A 273 4.18 22.06 -1.36
CA GLY A 273 4.38 21.20 -0.19
C GLY A 273 3.53 21.65 1.00
N PHE A 274 3.45 20.79 2.02
CA PHE A 274 2.66 21.02 3.23
C PHE A 274 2.85 22.38 3.89
N ALA A 275 4.09 22.85 3.99
CA ALA A 275 4.42 24.10 4.66
C ALA A 275 3.72 25.33 4.05
N LYS A 276 3.39 25.28 2.75
CA LYS A 276 2.72 26.37 2.03
C LYS A 276 1.22 26.22 2.00
N GLN A 277 0.70 24.99 1.89
CA GLN A 277 -0.72 24.79 1.67
C GLN A 277 -1.50 24.38 2.93
N GLY A 278 -0.83 23.98 4.00
CA GLY A 278 -1.46 23.51 5.23
C GLY A 278 -2.11 22.11 5.12
N ALA A 279 -2.66 21.62 6.22
CA ALA A 279 -3.07 20.22 6.37
C ALA A 279 -4.18 19.79 5.40
N GLN A 280 -5.28 20.53 5.34
CA GLN A 280 -6.44 20.14 4.52
C GLN A 280 -6.08 20.14 3.03
N SER A 281 -5.49 21.21 2.53
CA SER A 281 -5.12 21.33 1.12
C SER A 281 -4.06 20.28 0.71
N TYR A 282 -3.11 20.00 1.61
CA TYR A 282 -2.12 18.95 1.38
C TYR A 282 -2.76 17.56 1.28
N LEU A 283 -3.68 17.22 2.19
CA LEU A 283 -4.43 15.96 2.12
C LEU A 283 -5.26 15.88 0.84
N ASP A 284 -5.98 16.94 0.50
CA ASP A 284 -6.76 17.00 -0.74
C ASP A 284 -5.85 16.75 -1.97
N SER A 285 -4.63 17.30 -1.98
CA SER A 285 -3.64 17.07 -3.05
C SER A 285 -3.14 15.63 -3.08
N MET A 286 -2.84 15.03 -1.93
CA MET A 286 -2.39 13.64 -1.86
C MET A 286 -3.48 12.67 -2.33
N PHE A 287 -4.72 12.85 -1.90
CA PHE A 287 -5.86 12.05 -2.35
C PHE A 287 -6.16 12.26 -3.84
N GLU A 288 -6.00 13.50 -4.34
CA GLU A 288 -6.16 13.77 -5.77
C GLU A 288 -5.11 13.05 -6.61
N LEU A 289 -3.84 13.06 -6.19
CA LEU A 289 -2.76 12.36 -6.88
C LEU A 289 -2.97 10.83 -6.88
N MET A 290 -3.46 10.25 -5.77
CA MET A 290 -3.84 8.85 -5.71
C MET A 290 -4.97 8.54 -6.72
N TYR A 291 -6.01 9.35 -6.71
CA TYR A 291 -7.13 9.23 -7.64
C TYR A 291 -6.67 9.32 -9.10
N LEU A 292 -5.86 10.32 -9.44
CA LEU A 292 -5.35 10.50 -10.80
C LEU A 292 -4.46 9.34 -11.24
N ALA A 293 -3.62 8.79 -10.34
CA ALA A 293 -2.78 7.64 -10.63
C ALA A 293 -3.62 6.41 -11.02
N LEU A 294 -4.73 6.14 -10.30
CA LEU A 294 -5.65 5.05 -10.57
C LEU A 294 -6.51 5.31 -11.82
N LYS A 295 -7.02 6.54 -11.99
CA LYS A 295 -7.87 6.94 -13.11
C LYS A 295 -7.15 6.86 -14.45
N THR A 296 -5.89 7.24 -14.48
CA THR A 296 -5.07 7.22 -15.70
C THR A 296 -4.40 5.88 -15.97
N ASP A 297 -4.64 4.89 -15.11
CA ASP A 297 -3.99 3.58 -15.12
C ASP A 297 -2.43 3.69 -15.14
N SER A 298 -1.90 4.80 -14.56
CA SER A 298 -0.46 4.98 -14.37
C SER A 298 0.11 3.94 -13.42
N THR A 299 -0.68 3.54 -12.43
CA THR A 299 -0.49 2.37 -11.57
C THR A 299 -1.84 1.82 -11.13
N ARG A 300 -1.87 0.55 -10.76
CA ARG A 300 -3.05 -0.14 -10.18
C ARG A 300 -2.90 -0.42 -8.69
N VAL A 301 -1.77 -0.07 -8.10
CA VAL A 301 -1.48 -0.31 -6.69
C VAL A 301 -0.98 0.99 -6.06
N VAL A 302 -1.72 1.48 -5.06
CA VAL A 302 -1.38 2.72 -4.35
C VAL A 302 -1.42 2.47 -2.84
N THR A 303 -0.40 2.93 -2.13
CA THR A 303 -0.39 2.97 -0.67
C THR A 303 -0.18 4.38 -0.19
N TYR A 304 -0.86 4.76 0.90
CA TYR A 304 -0.67 6.04 1.54
C TYR A 304 -0.65 5.91 3.07
N GLN A 305 0.48 6.21 3.67
CA GLN A 305 0.61 6.39 5.11
C GLN A 305 0.35 7.85 5.45
N MET A 306 -0.86 8.17 5.95
CA MET A 306 -1.30 9.55 6.22
C MET A 306 -0.45 10.24 7.28
N ALA A 307 -0.01 9.50 8.29
CA ALA A 307 0.90 9.98 9.32
C ALA A 307 1.87 8.87 9.72
N CYS A 308 2.99 9.24 10.30
CA CYS A 308 3.95 8.29 10.84
C CYS A 308 3.83 8.22 12.38
N GLU A 309 4.42 7.21 12.95
CA GLU A 309 4.44 6.96 14.39
C GLU A 309 5.55 7.73 15.13
N GLY A 310 6.05 8.76 14.53
CA GLY A 310 7.05 9.68 15.07
C GLY A 310 6.67 11.10 14.74
N THR A 311 7.65 11.98 14.70
CA THR A 311 7.46 13.37 14.33
C THR A 311 7.42 13.51 12.80
N CYS A 312 6.26 13.38 12.19
CA CYS A 312 6.06 13.79 10.81
C CYS A 312 4.91 14.79 10.70
N ILE A 313 4.80 15.42 9.54
CA ILE A 313 3.77 16.44 9.31
C ILE A 313 2.35 15.90 9.52
N GLY A 314 2.10 14.62 9.22
CA GLY A 314 0.80 14.00 9.39
C GLY A 314 0.32 13.91 10.84
N ASP A 315 1.21 13.87 11.83
CA ASP A 315 0.83 13.93 13.24
C ASP A 315 0.20 15.28 13.60
N SER A 316 0.56 16.35 12.88
CA SER A 316 0.03 17.69 13.09
C SER A 316 -1.28 18.00 12.38
N PHE A 317 -1.85 17.11 11.55
CA PHE A 317 -3.10 17.38 10.83
C PHE A 317 -4.26 17.83 11.73
N PRO A 318 -4.49 17.25 12.93
CA PRO A 318 -5.55 17.71 13.81
C PRO A 318 -5.38 19.16 14.28
N THR A 319 -4.16 19.70 14.28
CA THR A 319 -3.92 21.09 14.74
C THR A 319 -4.59 22.14 13.85
N ALA A 320 -4.83 21.83 12.59
CA ALA A 320 -5.61 22.67 11.68
C ALA A 320 -7.10 22.77 12.09
N MET A 321 -7.56 21.84 12.93
CA MET A 321 -8.92 21.83 13.52
C MET A 321 -8.94 22.41 14.93
N GLY A 322 -7.83 22.98 15.41
CA GLY A 322 -7.70 23.46 16.78
C GLY A 322 -7.55 22.33 17.83
N LEU A 323 -7.22 21.11 17.38
CA LEU A 323 -7.03 19.94 18.23
C LEU A 323 -5.53 19.72 18.54
N PRO A 324 -5.19 18.97 19.60
CA PRO A 324 -3.85 18.47 19.80
C PRO A 324 -3.37 17.60 18.63
N THR A 325 -2.06 17.32 18.54
CA THR A 325 -1.54 16.35 17.55
C THR A 325 -2.20 14.99 17.72
N HIS A 326 -2.22 14.15 16.68
CA HIS A 326 -2.86 12.84 16.73
C HIS A 326 -2.30 11.96 17.87
N HIS A 327 -0.99 11.97 18.05
CA HIS A 327 -0.34 11.29 19.17
C HIS A 327 -0.87 11.79 20.53
N ASN A 328 -0.96 13.12 20.72
CA ASN A 328 -1.48 13.69 21.95
C ASN A 328 -2.97 13.40 22.16
N LEU A 329 -3.77 13.34 21.10
CA LEU A 329 -5.17 12.91 21.16
C LEU A 329 -5.26 11.50 21.74
N SER A 330 -4.46 10.56 21.25
CA SER A 330 -4.46 9.17 21.70
C SER A 330 -4.09 9.00 23.18
N HIS A 331 -3.29 9.92 23.73
CA HIS A 331 -2.91 9.93 25.17
C HIS A 331 -3.82 10.77 26.07
N SER A 332 -4.75 11.53 25.50
CA SER A 332 -5.61 12.46 26.24
C SER A 332 -6.96 11.89 26.64
N THR A 333 -7.17 10.59 26.50
CA THR A 333 -8.48 9.93 26.74
C THR A 333 -9.00 10.09 28.17
N ARG A 334 -8.10 10.25 29.15
CA ARG A 334 -8.47 10.49 30.58
C ARG A 334 -8.79 11.94 30.92
N SER A 335 -8.52 12.87 30.01
CA SER A 335 -8.86 14.29 30.22
C SER A 335 -10.32 14.54 29.87
N GLU A 336 -10.92 15.57 30.45
CA GLU A 336 -12.28 15.98 30.13
C GLU A 336 -12.44 16.22 28.62
N GLY A 337 -13.44 15.58 27.99
CA GLY A 337 -13.67 15.63 26.56
C GLY A 337 -12.56 15.00 25.68
N GLY A 338 -11.66 14.18 26.25
CA GLY A 338 -10.56 13.55 25.52
C GLY A 338 -11.05 12.66 24.37
N TYR A 339 -11.99 11.77 24.64
CA TYR A 339 -12.59 10.92 23.61
C TYR A 339 -13.38 11.72 22.57
N ALA A 340 -14.06 12.79 22.97
CA ALA A 340 -14.79 13.65 22.05
C ALA A 340 -13.86 14.33 21.02
N ARG A 341 -12.74 14.87 21.48
CA ARG A 341 -11.74 15.48 20.60
C ARG A 341 -11.12 14.46 19.64
N TRP A 342 -10.83 13.25 20.13
CA TRP A 342 -10.30 12.20 19.28
C TRP A 342 -11.32 11.74 18.24
N ALA A 343 -12.57 11.49 18.65
CA ALA A 343 -13.66 11.14 17.74
C ALA A 343 -13.94 12.21 16.68
N GLN A 344 -13.73 13.49 17.00
CA GLN A 344 -13.80 14.58 16.04
C GLN A 344 -12.74 14.41 14.93
N TYR A 345 -11.52 14.05 15.31
CA TYR A 345 -10.46 13.78 14.34
C TYR A 345 -10.73 12.47 13.56
N ASP A 346 -11.24 11.44 14.21
CA ASP A 346 -11.64 10.19 13.52
C ASP A 346 -12.68 10.47 12.44
N CYS A 347 -13.69 11.30 12.74
CA CYS A 347 -14.69 11.71 11.76
C CYS A 347 -14.04 12.44 10.58
N PHE A 348 -13.10 13.35 10.84
CA PHE A 348 -12.32 14.04 9.79
C PHE A 348 -11.56 13.06 8.89
N LEU A 349 -10.92 12.03 9.45
CA LEU A 349 -10.23 11.00 8.66
C LEU A 349 -11.20 10.24 7.74
N ILE A 350 -12.38 9.91 8.27
CA ILE A 350 -13.44 9.25 7.50
C ILE A 350 -14.02 10.16 6.41
N GLU A 351 -14.11 11.47 6.66
CA GLU A 351 -14.50 12.44 5.63
C GLU A 351 -13.49 12.49 4.46
N GLN A 352 -12.18 12.41 4.74
CA GLN A 352 -11.19 12.33 3.67
C GLN A 352 -11.35 11.05 2.85
N LEU A 353 -11.54 9.90 3.51
CA LEU A 353 -11.86 8.64 2.83
C LEU A 353 -13.12 8.79 1.96
N GLN A 354 -14.21 9.30 2.53
CA GLN A 354 -15.48 9.49 1.82
C GLN A 354 -15.33 10.32 0.55
N LYS A 355 -14.62 11.45 0.61
CA LYS A 355 -14.34 12.29 -0.56
C LYS A 355 -13.62 11.51 -1.66
N PHE A 356 -12.65 10.67 -1.28
CA PHE A 356 -11.93 9.81 -2.23
C PHE A 356 -12.85 8.76 -2.85
N LEU A 357 -13.67 8.07 -2.06
CA LEU A 357 -14.62 7.08 -2.55
C LEU A 357 -15.66 7.69 -3.50
N VAL A 358 -16.13 8.92 -3.24
CA VAL A 358 -17.03 9.66 -4.14
C VAL A 358 -16.38 9.87 -5.51
N LYS A 359 -15.11 10.26 -5.56
CA LYS A 359 -14.40 10.42 -6.84
C LYS A 359 -14.30 9.11 -7.61
N LEU A 360 -13.94 8.01 -6.93
CA LEU A 360 -13.90 6.69 -7.54
C LEU A 360 -15.27 6.26 -8.09
N ARG A 361 -16.35 6.46 -7.31
CA ARG A 361 -17.73 6.10 -7.69
C ARG A 361 -18.22 6.91 -8.89
N ASN A 362 -17.85 8.17 -8.99
CA ASN A 362 -18.27 9.07 -10.07
C ASN A 362 -17.41 8.95 -11.33
N THR A 363 -16.42 8.07 -11.35
CA THR A 363 -15.52 7.87 -12.49
C THR A 363 -15.89 6.59 -13.24
N PRO A 364 -16.37 6.67 -14.49
CA PRO A 364 -16.64 5.50 -15.30
C PRO A 364 -15.39 4.65 -15.55
N ASP A 365 -15.53 3.32 -15.51
CA ASP A 365 -14.48 2.34 -15.78
C ASP A 365 -15.10 1.12 -16.48
N GLY A 366 -15.10 1.13 -17.80
CA GLY A 366 -15.82 0.15 -18.61
C GLY A 366 -17.35 0.22 -18.42
N ASP A 367 -17.96 -0.88 -18.04
CA ASP A 367 -19.40 -1.01 -17.74
C ASP A 367 -19.73 -0.77 -16.25
N GLY A 368 -18.77 -0.29 -15.47
CA GLY A 368 -18.92 0.08 -14.07
C GLY A 368 -18.22 1.40 -13.75
N THR A 369 -17.75 1.49 -12.52
CA THR A 369 -17.02 2.66 -12.03
C THR A 369 -15.63 2.26 -11.52
N LEU A 370 -14.76 3.25 -11.37
CA LEU A 370 -13.43 3.04 -10.78
C LEU A 370 -13.54 2.50 -9.33
N PHE A 371 -14.63 2.79 -8.63
CA PHE A 371 -14.93 2.25 -7.31
C PHE A 371 -15.16 0.72 -7.36
N ASP A 372 -15.88 0.22 -8.37
CA ASP A 372 -16.18 -1.20 -8.51
C ASP A 372 -14.92 -2.03 -8.79
N SER A 373 -13.93 -1.44 -9.46
CA SER A 373 -12.67 -2.10 -9.82
C SER A 373 -11.52 -1.83 -8.83
N THR A 374 -11.75 -1.03 -7.77
CA THR A 374 -10.73 -0.66 -6.78
C THR A 374 -11.10 -1.20 -5.39
N VAL A 375 -10.26 -2.07 -4.84
CA VAL A 375 -10.32 -2.45 -3.42
C VAL A 375 -9.61 -1.39 -2.60
N THR A 376 -10.35 -0.69 -1.73
CA THR A 376 -9.78 0.31 -0.82
C THR A 376 -9.77 -0.23 0.61
N LEU A 377 -8.59 -0.41 1.18
CA LEU A 377 -8.36 -0.78 2.58
C LEU A 377 -7.94 0.47 3.36
N PHE A 378 -8.73 0.84 4.36
CA PHE A 378 -8.46 1.99 5.23
C PHE A 378 -8.41 1.52 6.68
N GLY A 379 -7.40 1.95 7.45
CA GLY A 379 -7.34 1.56 8.86
C GLY A 379 -6.05 1.91 9.57
N SER A 380 -5.95 1.37 10.79
CA SER A 380 -4.79 1.50 11.68
C SER A 380 -4.36 0.14 12.21
N GLY A 381 -3.11 0.04 12.62
CA GLY A 381 -2.55 -1.14 13.30
C GLY A 381 -2.71 -1.10 14.83
N THR A 382 -3.51 -0.16 15.34
CA THR A 382 -3.90 -0.05 16.76
C THR A 382 -5.36 0.36 16.86
N SER A 383 -5.99 0.08 17.99
CA SER A 383 -7.31 0.63 18.29
C SER A 383 -7.23 1.83 19.25
N ASP A 384 -7.38 1.64 20.53
CA ASP A 384 -7.31 2.67 21.56
C ASP A 384 -5.85 2.84 22.02
N THR A 385 -5.40 4.04 22.28
CA THR A 385 -4.12 4.42 22.91
C THR A 385 -3.00 3.38 22.75
N HIS A 386 -2.60 3.13 21.50
CA HIS A 386 -1.53 2.17 21.14
C HIS A 386 -1.80 0.69 21.46
N ILE A 387 -3.06 0.30 21.57
CA ILE A 387 -3.43 -1.11 21.78
C ILE A 387 -3.40 -1.84 20.44
N HIS A 388 -2.48 -2.78 20.28
CA HIS A 388 -2.35 -3.63 19.08
C HIS A 388 -3.38 -4.75 19.05
N LYS A 389 -4.64 -4.40 19.14
CA LYS A 389 -5.81 -5.30 19.07
C LYS A 389 -6.94 -4.56 18.39
N ASN A 390 -7.87 -5.35 17.85
CA ASN A 390 -9.13 -4.81 17.36
C ASN A 390 -8.94 -3.62 16.41
N TYR A 391 -8.16 -3.81 15.36
CA TYR A 391 -7.83 -2.77 14.40
C TYR A 391 -9.08 -2.15 13.77
N PRO A 392 -9.16 -0.82 13.67
CA PRO A 392 -10.25 -0.13 13.00
C PRO A 392 -10.08 -0.25 11.49
N ILE A 393 -10.84 -1.15 10.86
CA ILE A 393 -10.72 -1.47 9.45
C ILE A 393 -12.00 -1.13 8.71
N VAL A 394 -11.85 -0.40 7.60
CA VAL A 394 -12.86 -0.17 6.57
C VAL A 394 -12.36 -0.77 5.27
N LEU A 395 -13.13 -1.67 4.68
CA LEU A 395 -12.92 -2.19 3.34
C LEU A 395 -14.02 -1.65 2.43
N ALA A 396 -13.66 -1.08 1.27
CA ALA A 396 -14.61 -0.44 0.36
C ALA A 396 -14.32 -0.83 -1.10
N GLY A 397 -15.35 -0.89 -1.92
CA GLY A 397 -15.24 -1.13 -3.37
C GLY A 397 -14.81 -2.53 -3.76
N GLY A 398 -14.29 -2.70 -4.98
CA GLY A 398 -13.83 -4.02 -5.46
C GLY A 398 -14.95 -5.02 -5.70
N THR A 399 -16.18 -4.58 -5.93
CA THR A 399 -17.34 -5.44 -6.21
C THR A 399 -17.14 -6.25 -7.50
N SER A 400 -16.44 -5.69 -8.49
CA SER A 400 -16.09 -6.42 -9.72
C SER A 400 -15.08 -7.55 -9.49
N LEU A 401 -14.39 -7.55 -8.35
CA LEU A 401 -13.50 -8.63 -7.90
C LEU A 401 -14.23 -9.66 -7.03
N GLY A 402 -15.54 -9.52 -6.86
CA GLY A 402 -16.37 -10.44 -6.08
C GLY A 402 -16.42 -10.15 -4.57
N LEU A 403 -15.99 -8.97 -4.13
CA LEU A 403 -16.15 -8.57 -2.72
C LEU A 403 -17.60 -8.22 -2.42
N LYS A 404 -18.11 -8.72 -1.29
CA LYS A 404 -19.46 -8.43 -0.76
C LYS A 404 -19.35 -7.47 0.42
N HIS A 405 -20.14 -6.42 0.37
CA HIS A 405 -20.18 -5.35 1.37
C HIS A 405 -21.55 -5.20 2.03
N GLY A 406 -21.77 -4.08 2.70
CA GLY A 406 -23.00 -3.76 3.40
C GLY A 406 -23.12 -4.48 4.74
N GLN A 407 -21.99 -4.65 5.44
CA GLN A 407 -21.95 -5.42 6.68
C GLN A 407 -20.90 -4.91 7.67
N TYR A 408 -21.15 -5.21 8.94
CA TYR A 408 -20.18 -5.10 10.01
C TYR A 408 -19.74 -6.50 10.43
N ILE A 409 -18.49 -6.86 10.18
CA ILE A 409 -17.90 -8.13 10.62
C ILE A 409 -17.27 -7.91 11.98
N LYS A 410 -17.81 -8.58 13.01
CA LYS A 410 -17.36 -8.45 14.38
C LYS A 410 -16.90 -9.79 14.92
N TYR A 411 -15.61 -9.96 15.07
CA TYR A 411 -15.06 -11.14 15.73
C TYR A 411 -15.03 -10.93 17.25
N ARG A 412 -15.61 -11.88 17.99
CA ARG A 412 -15.54 -11.90 19.46
C ARG A 412 -14.17 -12.36 19.94
N GLU A 413 -13.59 -13.31 19.22
CA GLU A 413 -12.24 -13.78 19.41
C GLU A 413 -11.34 -13.11 18.40
N GLU A 414 -10.12 -12.76 18.84
CA GLU A 414 -9.12 -12.14 18.00
C GLU A 414 -8.76 -13.02 16.79
N ARG A 415 -8.72 -12.43 15.61
CA ARG A 415 -8.33 -13.06 14.35
C ARG A 415 -7.11 -12.39 13.75
N PRO A 416 -6.22 -13.12 13.07
CA PRO A 416 -5.12 -12.51 12.32
C PRO A 416 -5.64 -11.53 11.26
N MET A 417 -5.07 -10.33 11.21
CA MET A 417 -5.31 -9.35 10.13
C MET A 417 -4.95 -9.98 8.77
N ASN A 418 -3.98 -10.88 8.76
CA ASN A 418 -3.56 -11.58 7.55
C ASN A 418 -4.65 -12.46 6.94
N ASN A 419 -5.73 -12.80 7.65
CA ASN A 419 -6.91 -13.43 7.04
C ASN A 419 -7.59 -12.50 6.04
N LEU A 420 -7.70 -11.20 6.38
CA LEU A 420 -8.22 -10.18 5.48
C LEU A 420 -7.26 -9.95 4.29
N LEU A 421 -5.96 -9.85 4.57
CA LEU A 421 -4.95 -9.66 3.53
C LEU A 421 -4.89 -10.84 2.56
N LEU A 422 -5.01 -12.08 3.05
CA LEU A 422 -5.13 -13.28 2.22
C LEU A 422 -6.38 -13.23 1.33
N SER A 423 -7.54 -12.89 1.92
CA SER A 423 -8.80 -12.77 1.17
C SER A 423 -8.68 -11.73 0.04
N ILE A 424 -8.05 -10.59 0.29
CA ILE A 424 -7.79 -9.58 -0.73
C ILE A 424 -6.84 -10.12 -1.81
N ALA A 425 -5.69 -10.73 -1.44
CA ALA A 425 -4.73 -11.27 -2.39
C ALA A 425 -5.39 -12.24 -3.39
N GLN A 426 -6.22 -13.15 -2.89
CA GLN A 426 -6.93 -14.13 -3.71
C GLN A 426 -7.93 -13.48 -4.69
N ARG A 427 -8.58 -12.35 -4.30
CA ARG A 427 -9.44 -11.56 -5.23
C ARG A 427 -8.64 -10.95 -6.38
N PHE A 428 -7.36 -10.69 -6.18
CA PHE A 428 -6.47 -10.26 -7.26
C PHE A 428 -5.97 -11.43 -8.13
N GLY A 429 -6.29 -12.67 -7.78
CA GLY A 429 -5.86 -13.86 -8.51
C GLY A 429 -4.49 -14.38 -8.05
N VAL A 430 -3.98 -13.88 -6.93
CA VAL A 430 -2.75 -14.41 -6.34
C VAL A 430 -3.06 -15.76 -5.70
N ASP A 431 -2.47 -16.83 -6.24
CA ASP A 431 -2.67 -18.19 -5.74
C ASP A 431 -1.83 -18.44 -4.48
N LEU A 432 -2.45 -18.21 -3.33
CA LEU A 432 -1.84 -18.39 -2.01
C LEU A 432 -2.75 -19.23 -1.10
N ALA A 433 -2.18 -20.25 -0.49
CA ALA A 433 -2.83 -21.03 0.57
C ALA A 433 -2.82 -20.28 1.91
N SER A 434 -1.82 -19.41 2.14
CA SER A 434 -1.68 -18.61 3.36
C SER A 434 -0.86 -17.34 3.10
N PHE A 435 -1.06 -16.32 3.93
CA PHE A 435 -0.26 -15.09 3.92
C PHE A 435 0.10 -14.72 5.36
N GLY A 436 1.40 -14.61 5.66
CA GLY A 436 1.88 -14.38 7.03
C GLY A 436 1.33 -15.42 8.02
N ASP A 437 0.70 -14.95 9.09
CA ASP A 437 0.07 -15.76 10.13
C ASP A 437 -1.41 -16.06 9.88
N SER A 438 -1.90 -15.91 8.64
CA SER A 438 -3.29 -16.19 8.32
C SER A 438 -3.68 -17.64 8.66
N SER A 439 -4.87 -17.81 9.22
CA SER A 439 -5.48 -19.10 9.52
C SER A 439 -6.58 -19.51 8.52
N GLY A 440 -6.82 -18.70 7.51
CA GLY A 440 -7.82 -18.89 6.45
C GLY A 440 -8.36 -17.55 5.94
N GLU A 441 -9.29 -17.61 5.01
CA GLU A 441 -9.97 -16.44 4.44
C GLU A 441 -11.05 -15.89 5.37
N ILE A 442 -11.53 -14.69 5.08
CA ILE A 442 -12.75 -14.10 5.64
C ILE A 442 -13.90 -14.45 4.70
N SER A 443 -14.63 -15.52 5.01
CA SER A 443 -15.72 -16.07 4.18
C SER A 443 -16.88 -15.09 3.98
N GLU A 444 -17.08 -14.16 4.90
CA GLU A 444 -18.15 -13.17 4.84
C GLU A 444 -17.96 -12.14 3.72
N LEU A 445 -16.72 -12.05 3.18
CA LEU A 445 -16.39 -11.14 2.06
C LEU A 445 -16.61 -11.75 0.68
N THR A 446 -16.98 -13.04 0.60
CA THR A 446 -17.02 -13.79 -0.67
C THR A 446 -18.39 -14.33 -1.05
#